data_ef7b6f1b708880fddcd9bf9a88a4e178
#
_entry.id   ef7b6f1b708880fddcd9bf9a88a4e178
#
_cell.length_a   1.000
_cell.length_b   1.000
_cell.length_c   1.000
_cell.angle_alpha   90.00
_cell.angle_beta   90.00
_cell.angle_gamma   90.00
#
_symmetry.space_group_name_H-M   'P 1'
#
loop_
_entity.id
_entity.type
_entity.pdbx_description
1 polymer ?
#
loop_
_entity_poly.entity_id
_entity_poly.type
_entity_poly.pdbx_seq_one_letter_code
_entity_poly.pdbx_strand_id
1 'polypeptide(L)'
;MNYAEAEAYERQGQIKIHDPKVAFPGMAAAGKLAAECLDMLVPETKEGVTTARLDDLARQFVFDHGALPACVFYRGYRHTICTSLNHTVCHGIPGDRVLKDGDIVNIDVTVIVDGWHGDTSRMYAIGNVPRKAERLMDICLLYTSDA
;
A
#
# COMPACT_ATOMS: atom_id res chain seq x y z
N MET A 1 -10.93 -23.07 6.09
CA MET A 1 -9.83 -23.87 6.69
C MET A 1 -9.88 -23.64 8.19
N ASN A 2 -9.99 -24.70 8.99
CA ASN A 2 -9.91 -24.60 10.45
C ASN A 2 -8.44 -24.75 10.92
N TYR A 3 -8.19 -24.53 12.23
CA TYR A 3 -6.84 -24.53 12.77
C TYR A 3 -6.13 -25.91 12.62
N ALA A 4 -6.86 -26.99 12.80
CA ALA A 4 -6.32 -28.36 12.68
C ALA A 4 -5.94 -28.70 11.22
N GLU A 5 -6.71 -28.23 10.24
CA GLU A 5 -6.36 -28.35 8.84
C GLU A 5 -5.10 -27.54 8.51
N ALA A 6 -4.98 -26.31 9.05
CA ALA A 6 -3.79 -25.49 8.87
C ALA A 6 -2.52 -26.16 9.45
N GLU A 7 -2.59 -26.76 10.64
CA GLU A 7 -1.48 -27.52 11.22
C GLU A 7 -1.09 -28.72 10.37
N ALA A 8 -2.05 -29.39 9.72
CA ALA A 8 -1.75 -30.48 8.80
C ALA A 8 -0.95 -30.04 7.58
N TYR A 9 -1.31 -28.87 7.00
CA TYR A 9 -0.56 -28.26 5.88
C TYR A 9 0.83 -27.79 6.30
N GLU A 10 0.99 -27.25 7.52
CA GLU A 10 2.31 -26.88 8.05
C GLU A 10 3.23 -28.08 8.18
N ARG A 11 2.74 -29.19 8.74
CA ARG A 11 3.50 -30.45 8.85
C ARG A 11 3.95 -31.00 7.50
N GLN A 12 3.22 -30.69 6.44
CA GLN A 12 3.58 -31.03 5.05
C GLN A 12 4.52 -30.01 4.40
N GLY A 13 4.92 -28.95 5.11
CA GLY A 13 5.75 -27.87 4.59
C GLY A 13 5.05 -26.96 3.57
N GLN A 14 3.72 -27.01 3.50
CA GLN A 14 2.93 -26.22 2.54
C GLN A 14 2.61 -24.81 3.04
N ILE A 15 2.46 -24.64 4.37
CA ILE A 15 2.28 -23.34 5.02
C ILE A 15 3.08 -23.30 6.32
N LYS A 16 3.31 -22.10 6.83
CA LYS A 16 3.91 -21.87 8.14
C LYS A 16 2.87 -21.20 9.05
N ILE A 17 2.65 -21.80 10.22
CA ILE A 17 1.83 -21.21 11.27
C ILE A 17 2.75 -20.45 12.21
N HIS A 18 2.49 -19.16 12.39
CA HIS A 18 3.25 -18.31 13.29
C HIS A 18 2.59 -18.25 14.68
N ASP A 19 3.42 -18.19 15.74
CA ASP A 19 2.91 -17.88 17.09
C ASP A 19 2.27 -16.48 17.09
N PRO A 20 0.98 -16.35 17.43
CA PRO A 20 0.30 -15.06 17.48
C PRO A 20 0.98 -14.01 18.37
N LYS A 21 1.64 -14.44 19.45
CA LYS A 21 2.35 -13.55 20.38
C LYS A 21 3.56 -12.87 19.73
N VAL A 22 4.11 -13.46 18.68
CA VAL A 22 5.23 -12.91 17.89
C VAL A 22 4.71 -12.25 16.63
N ALA A 23 3.77 -12.91 15.93
CA ALA A 23 3.27 -12.46 14.64
C ALA A 23 2.49 -11.14 14.72
N PHE A 24 1.58 -11.00 15.67
CA PHE A 24 0.73 -9.80 15.75
C PHE A 24 1.51 -8.52 16.02
N PRO A 25 2.45 -8.45 16.98
CA PRO A 25 3.31 -7.28 17.14
C PRO A 25 4.14 -6.95 15.88
N GLY A 26 4.70 -7.96 15.23
CA GLY A 26 5.50 -7.77 14.01
C GLY A 26 4.67 -7.23 12.85
N MET A 27 3.51 -7.84 12.59
CA MET A 27 2.59 -7.37 11.55
C MET A 27 2.02 -5.97 11.87
N ALA A 28 1.71 -5.70 13.14
CA ALA A 28 1.24 -4.38 13.57
C ALA A 28 2.30 -3.29 13.34
N ALA A 29 3.58 -3.59 13.61
CA ALA A 29 4.67 -2.66 13.36
C ALA A 29 4.84 -2.39 11.85
N ALA A 30 4.80 -3.42 11.01
CA ALA A 30 4.88 -3.28 9.56
C ALA A 30 3.66 -2.53 8.98
N GLY A 31 2.45 -2.87 9.43
CA GLY A 31 1.22 -2.18 9.03
C GLY A 31 1.20 -0.70 9.45
N LYS A 32 1.70 -0.39 10.64
CA LYS A 32 1.84 0.99 11.11
C LYS A 32 2.78 1.78 10.20
N LEU A 33 3.95 1.25 9.88
CA LEU A 33 4.91 1.92 8.99
C LEU A 33 4.33 2.14 7.59
N ALA A 34 3.59 1.17 7.05
CA ALA A 34 2.91 1.32 5.77
C ALA A 34 1.88 2.46 5.80
N ALA A 35 1.08 2.56 6.88
CA ALA A 35 0.12 3.65 7.06
C ALA A 35 0.82 5.01 7.20
N GLU A 36 1.90 5.10 7.97
CA GLU A 36 2.71 6.32 8.13
C GLU A 36 3.36 6.77 6.80
N CYS A 37 3.73 5.84 5.93
CA CYS A 37 4.19 6.15 4.58
C CYS A 37 3.09 6.85 3.76
N LEU A 38 1.86 6.35 3.81
CA LEU A 38 0.71 6.99 3.15
C LEU A 38 0.37 8.35 3.77
N ASP A 39 0.50 8.51 5.10
CA ASP A 39 0.30 9.81 5.77
C ASP A 39 1.34 10.84 5.32
N MET A 40 2.61 10.44 5.20
CA MET A 40 3.69 11.29 4.70
C MET A 40 3.41 11.77 3.26
N LEU A 41 2.78 10.93 2.43
CA LEU A 41 2.45 11.27 1.04
C LEU A 41 1.26 12.24 0.91
N VAL A 42 0.44 12.45 1.95
CA VAL A 42 -0.74 13.34 1.88
C VAL A 42 -0.40 14.75 1.35
N PRO A 43 0.54 15.52 1.93
CA PRO A 43 0.87 16.85 1.45
C PRO A 43 1.57 16.88 0.09
N GLU A 44 2.16 15.75 -0.31
CA GLU A 44 2.92 15.61 -1.55
C GLU A 44 2.04 15.19 -2.73
N THR A 45 0.89 14.56 -2.47
CA THR A 45 -0.02 14.06 -3.51
C THR A 45 -0.96 15.17 -3.96
N LYS A 46 -0.48 16.02 -4.87
CA LYS A 46 -1.15 17.22 -5.34
C LYS A 46 -0.92 17.48 -6.83
N GLU A 47 -1.68 18.41 -7.39
CA GLU A 47 -1.52 18.83 -8.78
C GLU A 47 -0.08 19.24 -9.10
N GLY A 48 0.39 18.86 -10.28
CA GLY A 48 1.73 19.15 -10.79
C GLY A 48 2.82 18.17 -10.37
N VAL A 49 2.53 17.26 -9.44
CA VAL A 49 3.49 16.22 -8.99
C VAL A 49 3.41 15.00 -9.91
N THR A 50 4.54 14.39 -10.25
CA THR A 50 4.59 13.14 -11.01
C THR A 50 4.43 11.94 -10.09
N THR A 51 3.87 10.84 -10.60
CA THR A 51 3.77 9.59 -9.84
C THR A 51 5.15 8.98 -9.53
N ALA A 52 6.15 9.21 -10.38
CA ALA A 52 7.55 8.84 -10.10
C ALA A 52 8.09 9.58 -8.86
N ARG A 53 7.77 10.88 -8.70
CA ARG A 53 8.18 11.64 -7.52
C ARG A 53 7.60 11.07 -6.23
N LEU A 54 6.35 10.62 -6.26
CA LEU A 54 5.71 9.96 -5.11
C LEU A 54 6.40 8.63 -4.77
N ASP A 55 6.80 7.86 -5.78
CA ASP A 55 7.57 6.63 -5.60
C ASP A 55 8.94 6.89 -4.95
N ASP A 56 9.65 7.93 -5.39
CA ASP A 56 10.93 8.33 -4.81
C ASP A 56 10.80 8.73 -3.33
N LEU A 57 9.76 9.49 -3.00
CA LEU A 57 9.47 9.89 -1.62
C LEU A 57 9.15 8.68 -0.73
N ALA A 58 8.29 7.78 -1.20
CA ALA A 58 7.95 6.56 -0.50
C ALA A 58 9.17 5.67 -0.27
N ARG A 59 10.03 5.51 -1.30
CA ARG A 59 11.27 4.74 -1.21
C ARG A 59 12.22 5.32 -0.15
N GLN A 60 12.42 6.63 -0.17
CA GLN A 60 13.26 7.30 0.81
C GLN A 60 12.73 7.10 2.23
N PHE A 61 11.41 7.32 2.42
CA PHE A 61 10.75 7.12 3.71
C PHE A 61 10.95 5.69 4.24
N VAL A 62 10.72 4.67 3.42
CA VAL A 62 10.87 3.25 3.82
C VAL A 62 12.30 2.95 4.25
N PHE A 63 13.31 3.40 3.49
CA PHE A 63 14.72 3.19 3.85
C PHE A 63 15.14 3.97 5.09
N ASP A 64 14.68 5.21 5.28
CA ASP A 64 14.98 6.02 6.46
C ASP A 64 14.48 5.38 7.77
N HIS A 65 13.43 4.54 7.67
CA HIS A 65 12.89 3.76 8.79
C HIS A 65 13.50 2.35 8.91
N GLY A 66 14.55 2.05 8.17
CA GLY A 66 15.25 0.74 8.23
C GLY A 66 14.42 -0.42 7.66
N ALA A 67 13.36 -0.12 6.90
CA ALA A 67 12.50 -1.11 6.27
C ALA A 67 12.88 -1.34 4.80
N LEU A 68 12.26 -2.35 4.18
CA LEU A 68 12.45 -2.66 2.76
C LEU A 68 11.12 -2.53 2.01
N PRO A 69 11.12 -2.01 0.77
CA PRO A 69 9.95 -2.03 -0.10
C PRO A 69 9.72 -3.44 -0.65
N ALA A 70 8.59 -4.06 -0.30
CA ALA A 70 8.31 -5.45 -0.67
C ALA A 70 8.09 -5.66 -2.18
N CYS A 71 7.60 -4.63 -2.89
CA CYS A 71 7.30 -4.73 -4.31
C CYS A 71 8.54 -4.75 -5.20
N VAL A 72 9.66 -4.15 -4.75
CA VAL A 72 10.87 -4.02 -5.56
C VAL A 72 11.47 -5.40 -5.85
N PHE A 73 11.70 -5.66 -7.14
CA PHE A 73 12.14 -6.93 -7.71
C PHE A 73 11.15 -8.09 -7.66
N TYR A 74 9.97 -7.92 -7.05
CA TYR A 74 8.94 -8.94 -7.14
C TYR A 74 8.43 -9.07 -8.57
N ARG A 75 8.66 -10.22 -9.19
CA ARG A 75 8.33 -10.51 -10.60
C ARG A 75 8.81 -9.45 -11.60
N GLY A 76 9.93 -8.79 -11.30
CA GLY A 76 10.53 -7.76 -12.15
C GLY A 76 10.00 -6.34 -11.93
N TYR A 77 9.11 -6.11 -10.96
CA TYR A 77 8.65 -4.77 -10.61
C TYR A 77 9.80 -3.92 -10.04
N ARG A 78 9.85 -2.63 -10.39
CA ARG A 78 11.00 -1.76 -10.10
C ARG A 78 10.71 -0.60 -9.17
N HIS A 79 9.48 -0.49 -8.68
CA HIS A 79 9.00 0.63 -7.89
C HIS A 79 8.63 0.21 -6.46
N THR A 80 8.60 1.19 -5.55
CA THR A 80 8.26 0.99 -4.13
C THR A 80 6.77 0.89 -3.92
N ILE A 81 6.01 1.69 -4.67
CA ILE A 81 4.55 1.80 -4.57
C ILE A 81 3.89 1.50 -5.92
N CYS A 82 2.57 1.25 -5.89
CA CYS A 82 1.73 1.34 -7.08
C CYS A 82 0.93 2.64 -7.06
N THR A 83 0.73 3.25 -8.22
CA THR A 83 -0.03 4.50 -8.38
C THR A 83 -1.10 4.32 -9.46
N SER A 84 -2.34 4.03 -9.04
CA SER A 84 -3.44 3.72 -9.96
C SER A 84 -4.35 4.92 -10.12
N LEU A 85 -4.27 5.60 -11.28
CA LEU A 85 -5.03 6.81 -11.57
C LEU A 85 -6.34 6.51 -12.28
N ASN A 86 -7.40 7.17 -11.86
CA ASN A 86 -8.70 7.22 -12.53
C ASN A 86 -9.27 5.82 -12.87
N HIS A 87 -9.17 5.41 -14.12
CA HIS A 87 -9.68 4.14 -14.62
C HIS A 87 -8.71 2.94 -14.44
N THR A 88 -7.48 3.19 -13.96
CA THR A 88 -6.55 2.12 -13.63
C THR A 88 -7.01 1.46 -12.33
N VAL A 89 -7.40 0.19 -12.40
CA VAL A 89 -8.00 -0.52 -11.25
C VAL A 89 -6.99 -0.77 -10.14
N CYS A 90 -5.79 -1.30 -10.50
CA CYS A 90 -4.71 -1.60 -9.55
C CYS A 90 -3.37 -1.68 -10.27
N HIS A 91 -2.28 -1.77 -9.50
CA HIS A 91 -0.90 -1.98 -9.96
C HIS A 91 -0.43 -0.97 -11.01
N GLY A 92 -0.94 0.26 -10.97
CA GLY A 92 -0.45 1.35 -11.81
C GLY A 92 1.03 1.62 -11.54
N ILE A 93 1.83 1.68 -12.61
CA ILE A 93 3.28 1.83 -12.50
C ILE A 93 3.62 3.32 -12.36
N PRO A 94 4.35 3.74 -11.32
CA PRO A 94 4.87 5.11 -11.21
C PRO A 94 5.71 5.52 -12.41
N GLY A 95 5.55 6.77 -12.85
CA GLY A 95 6.26 7.28 -14.04
C GLY A 95 6.07 8.80 -14.19
N ASP A 96 6.26 9.30 -15.40
CA ASP A 96 6.22 10.74 -15.72
C ASP A 96 4.79 11.32 -15.74
N ARG A 97 3.76 10.52 -15.42
CA ARG A 97 2.39 11.00 -15.34
C ARG A 97 2.27 12.06 -14.25
N VAL A 98 1.95 13.29 -14.67
CA VAL A 98 1.68 14.43 -13.78
C VAL A 98 0.24 14.37 -13.30
N LEU A 99 0.01 14.52 -12.00
CA LEU A 99 -1.30 14.64 -11.38
C LEU A 99 -1.95 15.97 -11.76
N LYS A 100 -3.25 15.95 -12.07
CA LYS A 100 -4.05 17.11 -12.50
C LYS A 100 -5.26 17.30 -11.62
N ASP A 101 -5.77 18.52 -11.56
CA ASP A 101 -7.08 18.83 -10.96
C ASP A 101 -8.16 17.88 -11.53
N GLY A 102 -8.95 17.29 -10.65
CA GLY A 102 -9.97 16.32 -10.99
C GLY A 102 -9.50 14.85 -11.05
N ASP A 103 -8.20 14.56 -10.96
CA ASP A 103 -7.71 13.18 -10.89
C ASP A 103 -8.01 12.57 -9.50
N ILE A 104 -8.27 11.25 -9.49
CA ILE A 104 -8.20 10.42 -8.28
C ILE A 104 -7.07 9.43 -8.44
N VAL A 105 -6.32 9.17 -7.38
CA VAL A 105 -5.21 8.20 -7.40
C VAL A 105 -5.26 7.29 -6.19
N ASN A 106 -5.18 5.98 -6.41
CA ASN A 106 -4.88 5.02 -5.37
C ASN A 106 -3.36 4.89 -5.27
N ILE A 107 -2.82 5.06 -4.07
CA ILE A 107 -1.43 4.75 -3.75
C ILE A 107 -1.44 3.54 -2.85
N ASP A 108 -0.70 2.51 -3.24
CA ASP A 108 -0.63 1.22 -2.59
C ASP A 108 0.83 0.89 -2.25
N VAL A 109 1.09 0.60 -0.97
CA VAL A 109 2.42 0.38 -0.43
C VAL A 109 2.49 -0.91 0.37
N THR A 110 3.52 -1.71 0.10
CA THR A 110 3.86 -2.87 0.93
C THR A 110 5.30 -2.72 1.43
N VAL A 111 5.47 -2.75 2.75
CA VAL A 111 6.78 -2.67 3.40
C VAL A 111 7.13 -3.96 4.14
N ILE A 112 8.43 -4.21 4.32
CA ILE A 112 8.93 -5.31 5.13
C ILE A 112 9.69 -4.73 6.32
N VAL A 113 9.24 -5.06 7.54
CA VAL A 113 9.87 -4.69 8.80
C VAL A 113 10.22 -5.98 9.54
N ASP A 114 11.50 -6.23 9.78
CA ASP A 114 11.98 -7.44 10.48
C ASP A 114 11.38 -8.76 9.93
N GLY A 115 11.19 -8.82 8.61
CA GLY A 115 10.61 -9.98 7.92
C GLY A 115 9.08 -10.04 7.89
N TRP A 116 8.37 -9.09 8.53
CA TRP A 116 6.92 -8.98 8.50
C TRP A 116 6.46 -7.98 7.45
N HIS A 117 5.41 -8.33 6.69
CA HIS A 117 4.84 -7.48 5.66
C HIS A 117 3.70 -6.64 6.22
N GLY A 118 3.73 -5.33 5.92
CA GLY A 118 2.62 -4.42 6.12
C GLY A 118 2.17 -3.89 4.77
N ASP A 119 0.90 -4.09 4.45
CA ASP A 119 0.31 -3.76 3.15
C ASP A 119 -0.95 -2.92 3.35
N THR A 120 -1.00 -1.78 2.69
CA THR A 120 -2.16 -0.87 2.76
C THR A 120 -2.19 0.08 1.59
N SER A 121 -3.38 0.55 1.25
CA SER A 121 -3.57 1.56 0.20
C SER A 121 -4.52 2.68 0.63
N ARG A 122 -4.42 3.81 -0.06
CA ARG A 122 -5.29 4.97 0.17
C ARG A 122 -5.61 5.67 -1.14
N MET A 123 -6.85 6.17 -1.23
CA MET A 123 -7.28 7.05 -2.32
C MET A 123 -7.00 8.51 -1.97
N TYR A 124 -6.53 9.25 -2.97
CA TYR A 124 -6.30 10.69 -2.89
C TYR A 124 -7.07 11.40 -3.99
N ALA A 125 -7.78 12.46 -3.64
CA ALA A 125 -8.42 13.38 -4.58
C ALA A 125 -7.47 14.53 -4.90
N ILE A 126 -7.28 14.84 -6.17
CA ILE A 126 -6.43 15.93 -6.62
C ILE A 126 -7.30 17.12 -7.00
N GLY A 127 -7.25 18.17 -6.18
CA GLY A 127 -8.07 19.37 -6.38
C GLY A 127 -9.57 19.07 -6.33
N ASN A 128 -10.32 19.57 -7.33
CA ASN A 128 -11.78 19.44 -7.39
C ASN A 128 -12.19 18.21 -8.20
N VAL A 129 -12.48 17.10 -7.53
CA VAL A 129 -12.93 15.88 -8.20
C VAL A 129 -14.46 15.85 -8.41
N PRO A 130 -14.97 15.15 -9.43
CA PRO A 130 -16.41 14.98 -9.61
C PRO A 130 -17.07 14.28 -8.42
N ARG A 131 -18.25 14.71 -8.00
CA ARG A 131 -19.02 14.13 -6.89
C ARG A 131 -19.17 12.59 -6.97
N LYS A 132 -19.22 12.04 -8.20
CA LYS A 132 -19.27 10.59 -8.40
C LYS A 132 -17.98 9.90 -7.94
N ALA A 133 -16.83 10.53 -8.16
CA ALA A 133 -15.54 10.02 -7.71
C ALA A 133 -15.39 10.13 -6.19
N GLU A 134 -15.76 11.28 -5.58
CA GLU A 134 -15.78 11.43 -4.12
C GLU A 134 -16.61 10.34 -3.47
N ARG A 135 -17.86 10.16 -3.94
CA ARG A 135 -18.75 9.12 -3.40
C ARG A 135 -18.17 7.71 -3.53
N LEU A 136 -17.47 7.41 -4.63
CA LEU A 136 -16.80 6.12 -4.80
C LEU A 136 -15.71 5.93 -3.74
N MET A 137 -14.88 6.95 -3.53
CA MET A 137 -13.79 6.91 -2.54
C MET A 137 -14.34 6.71 -1.12
N ASP A 138 -15.38 7.47 -0.74
CA ASP A 138 -16.02 7.39 0.58
C ASP A 138 -16.63 6.00 0.84
N ILE A 139 -17.38 5.45 -0.13
CA ILE A 139 -18.00 4.12 0.00
C ILE A 139 -16.95 3.03 0.11
N CYS A 140 -15.88 3.08 -0.68
CA CYS A 140 -14.80 2.11 -0.60
C CYS A 140 -14.09 2.16 0.76
N LEU A 141 -13.83 3.34 1.29
CA LEU A 141 -13.22 3.51 2.61
C LEU A 141 -14.11 2.95 3.73
N LEU A 142 -15.40 3.31 3.73
CA LEU A 142 -16.36 2.82 4.73
C LEU A 142 -16.50 1.29 4.70
N TYR A 143 -16.61 0.72 3.51
CA TYR A 143 -16.76 -0.74 3.35
C TYR A 143 -15.55 -1.52 3.88
N THR A 144 -14.34 -0.99 3.71
CA THR A 144 -13.11 -1.64 4.17
C THR A 144 -12.82 -1.42 5.64
N SER A 145 -13.34 -0.35 6.26
CA SER A 145 -13.14 -0.05 7.69
C SER A 145 -14.11 -0.78 8.61
N ASP A 146 -15.24 -1.24 8.11
CA ASP A 146 -16.26 -1.98 8.88
C ASP A 146 -16.17 -3.51 8.73
N ALA A 147 -15.16 -4.01 8.04
CA ALA A 147 -14.97 -5.44 7.76
C ALA A 147 -14.24 -6.18 8.88
#